data_130e5aa78011d5d85c2169db58bf7ce3
#
_entry.id   130e5aa78011d5d85c2169db58bf7ce3
#
_cell.length_a   1.000
_cell.length_b   1.000
_cell.length_c   1.000
_cell.angle_alpha   90.00
_cell.angle_beta   90.00
_cell.angle_gamma   90.00
#
_symmetry.space_group_name_H-M   'P 1'
#
loop_
_entity.id
_entity.type
_entity.pdbx_description
1 polymer ?
#
loop_
_entity_poly.entity_id
_entity_poly.type
_entity_poly.pdbx_seq_one_letter_code
_entity_poly.pdbx_strand_id
1 'polypeptide(L)'
;MKSIHEILDNSAGKFTHKSAIIFDDLRLSYDELLNKTQFLSNLIQEKISSGNVISILSENSPFFIMSYFSILKSGCIAHIIPPGISDFNLKEQIKETNPEMILSNTSFEKKLNRTGLIKKTFFVENESKLLESNNNDFYGNKFHEVSSIIFTSGTTSKPKGVKLTHKNVLTATSNIVKMISLQPNDIEINSLSLSHSFGLGCLHAIFLQGATSLIFKNTINLNEILKKGKHENATGFVGVPTTFYQILNSFTELFSSTSSIRYLLTNTSPMKKESILQIINLFPKANFYTYYGLTEASRSTFLLFNKNKNKLESVGKPAPGVEIKILDDDAKSVSTNQTGEIFIKGDHVIKNYWNNSKADESIENRWLKTGDLGYFDSDGFLFLKSRKDDLINVGGEKFHPEEVELVIKEIPEILDAAVIGIPNDLFGQSPVAFVVQNNEITSTQIINNCSKKLERYKIPIKILFLDEIPKTDSGKIKRNTLRSKFD
;
A
#
# COMPACT_ATOMS: atom_id res chain seq x y z
N MET A 1 23.31 6.34 5.12
CA MET A 1 22.88 4.95 4.81
C MET A 1 22.87 4.75 3.30
N LYS A 2 23.39 3.62 2.85
CA LYS A 2 23.37 3.20 1.44
C LYS A 2 22.37 2.05 1.21
N SER A 3 22.11 1.26 2.25
CA SER A 3 21.23 0.09 2.19
C SER A 3 20.13 0.13 3.26
N ILE A 4 18.99 -0.50 2.97
CA ILE A 4 17.85 -0.58 3.89
C ILE A 4 18.21 -1.41 5.12
N HIS A 5 19.03 -2.47 5.01
CA HIS A 5 19.42 -3.26 6.19
C HIS A 5 20.15 -2.42 7.24
N GLU A 6 20.88 -1.36 6.83
CA GLU A 6 21.55 -0.45 7.76
C GLU A 6 20.58 0.27 8.72
N ILE A 7 19.29 0.33 8.38
CA ILE A 7 18.25 0.84 9.29
C ILE A 7 18.22 0.00 10.57
N LEU A 8 18.18 -1.33 10.40
CA LEU A 8 18.17 -2.27 11.53
C LEU A 8 19.51 -2.25 12.28
N ASP A 9 20.63 -2.29 11.55
CA ASP A 9 21.97 -2.25 12.11
C ASP A 9 22.18 -1.04 13.01
N ASN A 10 21.82 0.16 12.50
CA ASN A 10 21.99 1.41 13.22
C ASN A 10 21.07 1.52 14.44
N SER A 11 19.84 1.01 14.34
CA SER A 11 18.89 1.05 15.45
C SER A 11 19.25 0.01 16.53
N ALA A 12 19.75 -1.16 16.17
CA ALA A 12 20.28 -2.11 17.13
C ALA A 12 21.50 -1.56 17.89
N GLY A 13 22.39 -0.85 17.22
CA GLY A 13 23.54 -0.20 17.86
C GLY A 13 23.17 0.93 18.82
N LYS A 14 22.00 1.59 18.66
CA LYS A 14 21.56 2.68 19.51
C LYS A 14 20.53 2.28 20.56
N PHE A 15 19.69 1.30 20.28
CA PHE A 15 18.53 0.90 21.06
C PHE A 15 18.52 -0.60 21.37
N THR A 16 19.69 -1.17 21.62
CA THR A 16 20.01 -2.60 21.76
C THR A 16 18.89 -3.44 22.39
N HIS A 17 18.49 -3.11 23.61
CA HIS A 17 17.52 -3.90 24.39
C HIS A 17 16.06 -3.43 24.23
N LYS A 18 15.82 -2.41 23.42
CA LYS A 18 14.48 -1.93 23.16
C LYS A 18 13.72 -2.85 22.21
N SER A 19 12.43 -3.06 22.48
CA SER A 19 11.56 -3.84 21.59
C SER A 19 11.50 -3.19 20.21
N ALA A 20 11.94 -3.92 19.18
CA ALA A 20 11.76 -3.55 17.77
C ALA A 20 10.39 -3.98 17.28
N ILE A 21 9.96 -5.20 17.68
CA ILE A 21 8.72 -5.83 17.26
C ILE A 21 7.98 -6.38 18.48
N ILE A 22 6.64 -6.21 18.45
CA ILE A 22 5.70 -6.93 19.30
C ILE A 22 4.76 -7.68 18.35
N PHE A 23 4.66 -9.00 18.51
CA PHE A 23 3.81 -9.88 17.73
C PHE A 23 3.17 -10.92 18.64
N ASP A 24 1.87 -10.87 18.83
CA ASP A 24 1.17 -11.63 19.87
C ASP A 24 1.83 -11.42 21.25
N ASP A 25 2.33 -12.47 21.87
CA ASP A 25 3.07 -12.41 23.15
C ASP A 25 4.59 -12.36 22.96
N LEU A 26 5.07 -12.50 21.74
CA LEU A 26 6.48 -12.42 21.42
C LEU A 26 6.94 -10.96 21.38
N ARG A 27 8.03 -10.65 22.06
CA ARG A 27 8.77 -9.39 21.97
C ARG A 27 10.18 -9.67 21.49
N LEU A 28 10.59 -9.01 20.42
CA LEU A 28 11.97 -9.05 19.96
C LEU A 28 12.58 -7.66 20.14
N SER A 29 13.70 -7.61 20.84
CA SER A 29 14.53 -6.41 20.90
C SER A 29 15.23 -6.17 19.56
N TYR A 30 15.80 -4.99 19.38
CA TYR A 30 16.58 -4.67 18.17
C TYR A 30 17.80 -5.58 18.04
N ASP A 31 18.47 -5.90 19.15
CA ASP A 31 19.62 -6.82 19.16
C ASP A 31 19.22 -8.25 18.79
N GLU A 32 18.18 -8.78 19.42
CA GLU A 32 17.68 -10.12 19.09
C GLU A 32 17.26 -10.22 17.62
N LEU A 33 16.56 -9.21 17.10
CA LEU A 33 16.14 -9.18 15.70
C LEU A 33 17.35 -9.10 14.77
N LEU A 34 18.37 -8.29 15.11
CA LEU A 34 19.60 -8.18 14.35
C LEU A 34 20.38 -9.51 14.32
N ASN A 35 20.56 -10.16 15.47
CA ASN A 35 21.29 -11.42 15.58
C ASN A 35 20.64 -12.52 14.73
N LYS A 36 19.30 -12.65 14.81
CA LYS A 36 18.54 -13.60 13.98
C LYS A 36 18.62 -13.29 12.50
N THR A 37 18.54 -12.01 12.15
CA THR A 37 18.70 -11.54 10.77
C THR A 37 20.11 -11.86 10.26
N GLN A 38 21.13 -11.66 11.06
CA GLN A 38 22.52 -11.97 10.71
C GLN A 38 22.72 -13.46 10.47
N PHE A 39 22.22 -14.30 11.36
CA PHE A 39 22.28 -15.75 11.20
C PHE A 39 21.67 -16.21 9.87
N LEU A 40 20.45 -15.78 9.56
CA LEU A 40 19.78 -16.15 8.32
C LEU A 40 20.52 -15.56 7.09
N SER A 41 21.07 -14.35 7.21
CA SER A 41 21.90 -13.75 6.15
C SER A 41 23.15 -14.59 5.85
N ASN A 42 23.83 -15.12 6.87
CA ASN A 42 24.98 -16.00 6.71
C ASN A 42 24.61 -17.28 5.96
N LEU A 43 23.51 -17.93 6.35
CA LEU A 43 22.99 -19.13 5.65
C LEU A 43 22.65 -18.86 4.18
N ILE A 44 22.14 -17.68 3.88
CA ILE A 44 21.87 -17.26 2.50
C ILE A 44 23.19 -17.09 1.74
N GLN A 45 24.17 -16.40 2.32
CA GLN A 45 25.46 -16.11 1.67
C GLN A 45 26.29 -17.37 1.38
N GLU A 46 26.13 -18.44 2.17
CA GLU A 46 26.75 -19.74 1.91
C GLU A 46 26.22 -20.40 0.64
N LYS A 47 24.98 -20.16 0.28
CA LYS A 47 24.28 -20.88 -0.81
C LYS A 47 24.03 -20.02 -2.04
N ILE A 48 23.90 -18.71 -1.89
CA ILE A 48 23.39 -17.80 -2.91
C ILE A 48 24.32 -16.60 -3.06
N SER A 49 24.70 -16.31 -4.29
CA SER A 49 25.54 -15.15 -4.61
C SER A 49 24.72 -13.85 -4.55
N SER A 50 25.38 -12.75 -4.20
CA SER A 50 24.80 -11.39 -4.23
C SER A 50 24.22 -11.06 -5.62
N GLY A 51 23.13 -10.30 -5.65
CA GLY A 51 22.42 -9.92 -6.88
C GLY A 51 21.36 -10.90 -7.33
N ASN A 52 21.30 -12.12 -6.77
CA ASN A 52 20.24 -13.07 -7.08
C ASN A 52 18.93 -12.74 -6.35
N VAL A 53 17.82 -13.20 -6.91
CA VAL A 53 16.48 -12.99 -6.36
C VAL A 53 16.15 -14.12 -5.36
N ILE A 54 15.62 -13.73 -4.20
CA ILE A 54 15.02 -14.64 -3.22
C ILE A 54 13.60 -14.18 -2.96
N SER A 55 12.64 -15.09 -3.11
CA SER A 55 11.23 -14.79 -2.87
C SER A 55 10.86 -15.00 -1.39
N ILE A 56 9.94 -14.18 -0.89
CA ILE A 56 9.32 -14.34 0.43
C ILE A 56 7.83 -14.57 0.22
N LEU A 57 7.31 -15.72 0.66
CA LEU A 57 5.88 -16.04 0.74
C LEU A 57 5.52 -16.32 2.18
N SER A 58 5.07 -15.30 2.88
CA SER A 58 4.72 -15.34 4.29
C SER A 58 3.64 -14.33 4.63
N GLU A 59 2.83 -14.64 5.64
CA GLU A 59 2.00 -13.66 6.32
C GLU A 59 2.88 -12.68 7.11
N ASN A 60 2.26 -11.60 7.62
CA ASN A 60 2.95 -10.74 8.57
C ASN A 60 3.41 -11.57 9.78
N SER A 61 4.69 -11.54 10.05
CA SER A 61 5.32 -12.26 11.16
C SER A 61 6.73 -11.77 11.40
N PRO A 62 7.34 -12.04 12.55
CA PRO A 62 8.77 -11.81 12.76
C PRO A 62 9.63 -12.51 11.70
N PHE A 63 9.20 -13.71 11.24
CA PHE A 63 9.87 -14.44 10.16
C PHE A 63 9.92 -13.65 8.85
N PHE A 64 8.81 -13.00 8.44
CA PHE A 64 8.80 -12.13 7.25
C PHE A 64 9.87 -11.03 7.36
N ILE A 65 9.91 -10.37 8.52
CA ILE A 65 10.83 -9.25 8.76
C ILE A 65 12.30 -9.73 8.77
N MET A 66 12.59 -10.83 9.49
CA MET A 66 13.92 -11.43 9.49
C MET A 66 14.35 -11.84 8.08
N SER A 67 13.48 -12.52 7.32
CA SER A 67 13.76 -12.94 5.94
C SER A 67 14.05 -11.75 5.04
N TYR A 68 13.24 -10.69 5.11
CA TYR A 68 13.42 -9.49 4.31
C TYR A 68 14.79 -8.82 4.56
N PHE A 69 15.11 -8.53 5.82
CA PHE A 69 16.38 -7.90 6.17
C PHE A 69 17.59 -8.80 5.91
N SER A 70 17.45 -10.13 6.07
CA SER A 70 18.52 -11.10 5.79
C SER A 70 18.86 -11.16 4.30
N ILE A 71 17.86 -11.14 3.42
CA ILE A 71 18.04 -11.09 1.98
C ILE A 71 18.79 -9.81 1.59
N LEU A 72 18.38 -8.67 2.13
CA LEU A 72 19.05 -7.41 1.82
C LEU A 72 20.50 -7.36 2.35
N LYS A 73 20.73 -7.96 3.52
CA LYS A 73 22.05 -8.01 4.16
C LYS A 73 23.01 -8.93 3.42
N SER A 74 22.50 -9.99 2.78
CA SER A 74 23.26 -10.87 1.90
C SER A 74 23.56 -10.26 0.52
N GLY A 75 23.04 -9.05 0.23
CA GLY A 75 23.14 -8.40 -1.08
C GLY A 75 22.24 -9.03 -2.15
N CYS A 76 21.28 -9.84 -1.77
CA CYS A 76 20.27 -10.39 -2.66
C CYS A 76 19.07 -9.46 -2.81
N ILE A 77 18.21 -9.75 -3.80
CA ILE A 77 17.01 -8.98 -4.12
C ILE A 77 15.79 -9.67 -3.52
N ALA A 78 15.02 -8.98 -2.68
CA ALA A 78 13.82 -9.52 -2.07
C ALA A 78 12.62 -9.42 -3.02
N HIS A 79 12.16 -10.55 -3.58
CA HIS A 79 10.86 -10.61 -4.25
C HIS A 79 9.76 -10.89 -3.22
N ILE A 80 8.88 -9.92 -3.01
CA ILE A 80 7.87 -9.94 -1.97
C ILE A 80 6.55 -10.40 -2.55
N ILE A 81 6.04 -11.55 -2.08
CA ILE A 81 4.83 -12.20 -2.60
C ILE A 81 3.69 -12.01 -1.59
N PRO A 82 2.53 -11.44 -2.01
CA PRO A 82 1.36 -11.35 -1.14
C PRO A 82 0.86 -12.74 -0.71
N PRO A 83 0.51 -12.97 0.55
CA PRO A 83 0.05 -14.28 1.04
C PRO A 83 -1.23 -14.77 0.36
N GLY A 84 -2.12 -13.83 -0.04
CA GLY A 84 -3.36 -14.11 -0.76
C GLY A 84 -3.22 -14.39 -2.26
N ILE A 85 -2.00 -14.42 -2.81
CA ILE A 85 -1.76 -14.60 -4.25
C ILE A 85 -2.41 -15.88 -4.79
N SER A 86 -3.01 -15.82 -5.97
CA SER A 86 -3.53 -17.02 -6.66
C SER A 86 -2.39 -17.93 -7.15
N ASP A 87 -2.66 -19.21 -7.34
CA ASP A 87 -1.66 -20.17 -7.84
C ASP A 87 -1.13 -19.78 -9.22
N PHE A 88 -2.01 -19.26 -10.07
CA PHE A 88 -1.65 -18.78 -11.40
C PHE A 88 -0.64 -17.61 -11.32
N ASN A 89 -0.98 -16.57 -10.58
CA ASN A 89 -0.11 -15.39 -10.42
C ASN A 89 1.19 -15.73 -9.70
N LEU A 90 1.17 -16.66 -8.75
CA LEU A 90 2.37 -17.15 -8.08
C LEU A 90 3.33 -17.77 -9.09
N LYS A 91 2.84 -18.67 -9.96
CA LYS A 91 3.67 -19.29 -11.00
C LYS A 91 4.22 -18.27 -11.99
N GLU A 92 3.41 -17.32 -12.43
CA GLU A 92 3.83 -16.26 -13.37
C GLU A 92 4.92 -15.37 -12.72
N GLN A 93 4.75 -14.92 -11.48
CA GLN A 93 5.74 -14.11 -10.80
C GLN A 93 7.05 -14.87 -10.56
N ILE A 94 6.99 -16.12 -10.15
CA ILE A 94 8.17 -16.98 -9.97
C ILE A 94 8.90 -17.21 -11.30
N LYS A 95 8.17 -17.42 -12.39
CA LYS A 95 8.74 -17.55 -13.73
C LYS A 95 9.45 -16.27 -14.17
N GLU A 96 8.87 -15.10 -13.91
CA GLU A 96 9.41 -13.81 -14.31
C GLU A 96 10.62 -13.40 -13.47
N THR A 97 10.59 -13.66 -12.17
CA THR A 97 11.68 -13.29 -11.26
C THR A 97 12.78 -14.34 -11.16
N ASN A 98 12.48 -15.59 -11.52
CA ASN A 98 13.35 -16.77 -11.46
C ASN A 98 14.21 -16.81 -10.16
N PRO A 99 13.59 -16.86 -8.97
CA PRO A 99 14.35 -16.80 -7.72
C PRO A 99 15.16 -18.08 -7.49
N GLU A 100 16.33 -17.95 -6.87
CA GLU A 100 17.15 -19.08 -6.44
C GLU A 100 16.50 -19.87 -5.30
N MET A 101 15.76 -19.16 -4.42
CA MET A 101 15.12 -19.73 -3.25
C MET A 101 13.80 -19.02 -2.95
N ILE A 102 12.86 -19.76 -2.34
CA ILE A 102 11.65 -19.21 -1.75
C ILE A 102 11.74 -19.42 -0.23
N LEU A 103 11.75 -18.34 0.55
CA LEU A 103 11.61 -18.41 2.00
C LEU A 103 10.13 -18.41 2.35
N SER A 104 9.67 -19.43 3.07
CA SER A 104 8.26 -19.56 3.43
C SER A 104 8.07 -20.25 4.77
N ASN A 105 6.91 -20.06 5.38
CA ASN A 105 6.47 -20.84 6.53
C ASN A 105 5.59 -22.02 6.08
N THR A 106 5.45 -23.01 6.97
CA THR A 106 4.73 -24.27 6.67
C THR A 106 3.25 -24.07 6.34
N SER A 107 2.64 -22.93 6.72
CA SER A 107 1.24 -22.62 6.36
C SER A 107 1.01 -22.57 4.83
N PHE A 108 2.07 -22.33 4.03
CA PHE A 108 2.02 -22.30 2.57
C PHE A 108 2.47 -23.61 1.90
N GLU A 109 2.85 -24.65 2.65
CA GLU A 109 3.36 -25.91 2.11
C GLU A 109 2.41 -26.54 1.09
N LYS A 110 1.11 -26.62 1.40
CA LYS A 110 0.10 -27.16 0.46
C LYS A 110 0.04 -26.38 -0.85
N LYS A 111 0.13 -25.04 -0.79
CA LYS A 111 0.15 -24.15 -1.96
C LYS A 111 1.41 -24.38 -2.80
N LEU A 112 2.56 -24.46 -2.16
CA LEU A 112 3.87 -24.64 -2.80
C LEU A 112 4.00 -26.04 -3.43
N ASN A 113 3.45 -27.07 -2.81
CA ASN A 113 3.34 -28.42 -3.38
C ASN A 113 2.46 -28.40 -4.65
N ARG A 114 1.25 -27.84 -4.56
CA ARG A 114 0.29 -27.78 -5.68
C ARG A 114 0.83 -26.97 -6.86
N THR A 115 1.64 -25.96 -6.61
CA THR A 115 2.26 -25.14 -7.66
C THR A 115 3.57 -25.71 -8.20
N GLY A 116 4.11 -26.79 -7.59
CA GLY A 116 5.38 -27.43 -7.99
C GLY A 116 6.63 -26.67 -7.51
N LEU A 117 6.47 -25.71 -6.60
CA LEU A 117 7.57 -24.82 -6.14
C LEU A 117 8.26 -25.33 -4.88
N ILE A 118 7.81 -26.44 -4.30
CA ILE A 118 8.31 -26.98 -3.03
C ILE A 118 9.83 -27.24 -3.04
N LYS A 119 10.39 -27.70 -4.17
CA LYS A 119 11.81 -28.02 -4.30
C LYS A 119 12.73 -26.79 -4.22
N LYS A 120 12.22 -25.59 -4.53
CA LYS A 120 12.92 -24.31 -4.37
C LYS A 120 12.65 -23.65 -3.02
N THR A 121 11.84 -24.28 -2.16
CA THR A 121 11.38 -23.65 -0.93
C THR A 121 12.25 -24.08 0.24
N PHE A 122 12.67 -23.10 1.02
CA PHE A 122 13.28 -23.29 2.33
C PHE A 122 12.24 -22.94 3.39
N PHE A 123 11.79 -23.96 4.12
CA PHE A 123 10.93 -23.78 5.28
C PHE A 123 11.79 -23.54 6.50
N VAL A 124 11.53 -22.46 7.18
CA VAL A 124 12.11 -22.23 8.49
C VAL A 124 11.21 -22.97 9.49
N GLU A 125 11.36 -24.29 9.53
CA GLU A 125 10.51 -25.21 10.30
C GLU A 125 10.63 -25.03 11.81
N ASN A 126 11.62 -24.30 12.24
CA ASN A 126 11.76 -23.95 13.65
C ASN A 126 12.16 -22.49 13.73
N GLU A 127 11.18 -21.60 13.81
CA GLU A 127 11.42 -20.28 14.38
C GLU A 127 12.22 -20.41 15.68
N SER A 128 12.02 -21.50 16.45
CA SER A 128 12.83 -21.86 17.62
C SER A 128 14.30 -22.07 17.31
N LYS A 129 14.70 -22.79 16.24
CA LYS A 129 16.12 -22.94 15.87
C LYS A 129 16.77 -21.65 15.40
N LEU A 130 16.04 -20.81 14.67
CA LEU A 130 16.47 -19.44 14.38
C LEU A 130 16.48 -18.59 15.66
N LEU A 131 15.58 -18.90 16.61
CA LEU A 131 15.50 -18.21 17.88
C LEU A 131 16.60 -18.66 18.87
N GLU A 132 17.13 -19.85 18.75
CA GLU A 132 18.16 -20.43 19.63
C GLU A 132 19.59 -20.23 19.13
N SER A 133 19.80 -19.86 17.86
CA SER A 133 21.14 -19.74 17.29
C SER A 133 21.84 -18.45 17.71
N ASN A 134 22.88 -18.59 18.51
CA ASN A 134 23.83 -17.55 18.91
C ASN A 134 25.13 -17.60 18.10
N ASN A 135 25.05 -17.80 16.78
CA ASN A 135 26.26 -17.89 15.97
C ASN A 135 26.75 -16.48 15.61
N ASN A 136 27.91 -16.11 16.15
CA ASN A 136 28.53 -14.79 16.01
C ASN A 136 29.44 -14.63 14.78
N ASP A 137 29.49 -15.63 13.88
CA ASP A 137 30.28 -15.53 12.69
C ASP A 137 29.65 -14.53 11.70
N PHE A 138 30.35 -13.46 11.39
CA PHE A 138 29.88 -12.39 10.52
C PHE A 138 30.57 -12.44 9.16
N TYR A 139 29.85 -12.86 8.11
CA TYR A 139 30.38 -12.88 6.74
C TYR A 139 30.49 -11.49 6.08
N GLY A 140 30.11 -10.45 6.79
CA GLY A 140 30.03 -9.09 6.25
C GLY A 140 28.77 -8.82 5.44
N ASN A 141 28.42 -7.53 5.33
CA ASN A 141 27.29 -7.11 4.52
C ASN A 141 27.70 -7.02 3.05
N LYS A 142 26.88 -7.58 2.15
CA LYS A 142 27.01 -7.40 0.71
C LYS A 142 26.01 -6.35 0.22
N PHE A 143 26.32 -5.71 -0.89
CA PHE A 143 25.47 -4.65 -1.46
C PHE A 143 25.13 -4.96 -2.91
N HIS A 144 23.85 -4.75 -3.23
CA HIS A 144 23.32 -4.68 -4.59
C HIS A 144 22.41 -3.46 -4.70
N GLU A 145 22.38 -2.74 -5.83
CA GLU A 145 21.59 -1.51 -5.95
C GLU A 145 20.07 -1.75 -5.77
N VAL A 146 19.55 -2.83 -6.36
CA VAL A 146 18.15 -3.22 -6.24
C VAL A 146 17.92 -3.91 -4.90
N SER A 147 16.94 -3.43 -4.15
CA SER A 147 16.55 -4.00 -2.87
C SER A 147 15.41 -5.01 -3.00
N SER A 148 14.37 -4.65 -3.74
CA SER A 148 13.15 -5.46 -3.76
C SER A 148 12.36 -5.34 -5.05
N ILE A 149 11.55 -6.38 -5.30
CA ILE A 149 10.56 -6.45 -6.37
C ILE A 149 9.21 -6.66 -5.72
N ILE A 150 8.25 -5.76 -6.05
CA ILE A 150 6.87 -5.85 -5.61
C ILE A 150 5.98 -5.80 -6.86
N PHE A 151 5.15 -6.82 -7.06
CA PHE A 151 4.23 -6.83 -8.19
C PHE A 151 2.99 -6.00 -7.87
N THR A 152 2.61 -5.14 -8.82
CA THR A 152 1.38 -4.36 -8.75
C THR A 152 0.37 -4.89 -9.77
N SER A 153 -0.90 -4.92 -9.38
CA SER A 153 -2.00 -5.16 -10.31
C SER A 153 -2.16 -3.90 -11.18
N GLY A 154 -1.43 -3.84 -12.30
CA GLY A 154 -1.62 -2.77 -13.27
C GLY A 154 -3.03 -2.79 -13.86
N THR A 155 -3.44 -1.70 -14.50
CA THR A 155 -4.65 -1.60 -15.33
C THR A 155 -4.63 -2.55 -16.53
N THR A 156 -3.46 -3.11 -16.87
CA THR A 156 -3.26 -4.16 -17.88
C THR A 156 -3.42 -5.55 -17.28
N SER A 157 -3.75 -6.53 -18.09
CA SER A 157 -4.08 -7.92 -17.70
C SER A 157 -2.99 -8.66 -16.91
N LYS A 158 -1.73 -8.20 -16.93
CA LYS A 158 -0.61 -8.85 -16.22
C LYS A 158 -0.02 -7.92 -15.15
N PRO A 159 0.22 -8.43 -13.92
CA PRO A 159 0.93 -7.68 -12.90
C PRO A 159 2.33 -7.26 -13.38
N LYS A 160 2.79 -6.08 -12.96
CA LYS A 160 4.12 -5.55 -13.30
C LYS A 160 5.03 -5.60 -12.08
N GLY A 161 6.23 -6.12 -12.23
CA GLY A 161 7.25 -6.13 -11.18
C GLY A 161 7.89 -4.75 -11.01
N VAL A 162 7.56 -4.05 -9.93
CA VAL A 162 8.16 -2.76 -9.58
C VAL A 162 9.53 -3.01 -8.97
N LYS A 163 10.58 -2.51 -9.64
CA LYS A 163 11.96 -2.68 -9.22
C LYS A 163 12.41 -1.53 -8.33
N LEU A 164 12.46 -1.77 -7.02
CA LEU A 164 12.83 -0.78 -6.02
C LEU A 164 14.32 -0.85 -5.71
N THR A 165 15.00 0.30 -5.75
CA THR A 165 16.37 0.41 -5.25
C THR A 165 16.37 0.76 -3.76
N HIS A 166 17.47 0.48 -3.06
CA HIS A 166 17.67 0.94 -1.68
C HIS A 166 17.44 2.45 -1.56
N LYS A 167 17.92 3.22 -2.53
CA LYS A 167 17.76 4.69 -2.55
C LYS A 167 16.29 5.10 -2.61
N ASN A 168 15.48 4.46 -3.47
CA ASN A 168 14.05 4.76 -3.56
C ASN A 168 13.37 4.59 -2.22
N VAL A 169 13.58 3.44 -1.58
CA VAL A 169 12.94 3.11 -0.30
C VAL A 169 13.45 3.99 0.84
N LEU A 170 14.75 4.22 0.95
CA LEU A 170 15.32 5.09 1.99
C LEU A 170 14.83 6.54 1.89
N THR A 171 14.68 7.07 0.67
CA THR A 171 14.13 8.41 0.44
C THR A 171 12.66 8.48 0.90
N ALA A 172 11.83 7.53 0.48
CA ALA A 172 10.43 7.46 0.93
C ALA A 172 10.33 7.29 2.45
N THR A 173 11.16 6.44 3.06
CA THR A 173 11.22 6.23 4.51
C THR A 173 11.59 7.50 5.27
N SER A 174 12.60 8.24 4.80
CA SER A 174 13.00 9.53 5.38
C SER A 174 11.86 10.55 5.32
N ASN A 175 11.09 10.57 4.24
CA ASN A 175 9.93 11.45 4.11
C ASN A 175 8.84 11.09 5.13
N ILE A 176 8.53 9.80 5.35
CA ILE A 176 7.57 9.40 6.39
C ILE A 176 8.01 9.94 7.75
N VAL A 177 9.24 9.63 8.17
CA VAL A 177 9.78 10.03 9.48
C VAL A 177 9.64 11.54 9.71
N LYS A 178 10.02 12.34 8.70
CA LYS A 178 9.95 13.80 8.79
C LYS A 178 8.52 14.33 8.83
N MET A 179 7.67 13.82 7.94
CA MET A 179 6.31 14.37 7.76
C MET A 179 5.39 14.05 8.92
N ILE A 180 5.49 12.85 9.53
CA ILE A 180 4.68 12.50 10.71
C ILE A 180 5.41 12.72 12.03
N SER A 181 6.65 13.20 11.99
CA SER A 181 7.48 13.49 13.17
C SER A 181 7.58 12.29 14.11
N LEU A 182 7.96 11.12 13.54
CA LEU A 182 8.17 9.90 14.30
C LEU A 182 9.24 10.08 15.37
N GLN A 183 9.00 9.49 16.55
CA GLN A 183 9.87 9.56 17.71
C GLN A 183 10.37 8.16 18.10
N PRO A 184 11.56 8.06 18.72
CA PRO A 184 12.05 6.77 19.20
C PRO A 184 11.07 6.05 20.14
N ASN A 185 10.32 6.78 20.96
CA ASN A 185 9.38 6.22 21.93
C ASN A 185 8.02 5.83 21.35
N ASP A 186 7.83 5.93 20.03
CA ASP A 186 6.57 5.51 19.42
C ASP A 186 6.41 4.00 19.44
N ILE A 187 5.16 3.60 19.61
CA ILE A 187 4.67 2.24 19.38
C ILE A 187 3.56 2.34 18.35
N GLU A 188 3.81 1.82 17.15
CA GLU A 188 2.86 1.88 16.03
C GLU A 188 2.08 0.59 15.87
N ILE A 189 0.76 0.68 15.91
CA ILE A 189 -0.11 -0.40 15.46
C ILE A 189 -0.03 -0.47 13.94
N ASN A 190 0.66 -1.50 13.43
CA ASN A 190 0.79 -1.78 12.00
C ASN A 190 0.07 -3.09 11.66
N SER A 191 -1.22 -2.99 11.35
CA SER A 191 -2.04 -4.13 10.93
C SER A 191 -2.02 -4.35 9.41
N LEU A 192 -1.33 -3.49 8.67
CA LEU A 192 -1.24 -3.56 7.21
C LEU A 192 -0.37 -4.73 6.76
N SER A 193 -0.65 -5.26 5.58
CA SER A 193 0.21 -6.28 4.98
C SER A 193 1.61 -5.73 4.69
N LEU A 194 2.64 -6.41 5.22
CA LEU A 194 4.04 -6.11 4.96
C LEU A 194 4.46 -6.48 3.53
N SER A 195 3.64 -7.21 2.79
CA SER A 195 3.87 -7.48 1.36
C SER A 195 3.53 -6.30 0.45
N HIS A 196 2.97 -5.23 0.98
CA HIS A 196 2.67 -4.00 0.26
C HIS A 196 3.54 -2.83 0.72
N SER A 197 3.84 -1.92 -0.20
CA SER A 197 4.67 -0.74 0.06
C SER A 197 4.17 0.14 1.20
N PHE A 198 2.87 0.12 1.53
CA PHE A 198 2.31 0.88 2.65
C PHE A 198 2.77 0.30 3.99
N GLY A 199 2.44 -0.94 4.29
CA GLY A 199 2.78 -1.58 5.56
C GLY A 199 4.30 -1.72 5.75
N LEU A 200 5.01 -2.16 4.71
CA LEU A 200 6.46 -2.32 4.76
C LEU A 200 7.19 -0.99 4.96
N GLY A 201 6.72 0.09 4.31
CA GLY A 201 7.34 1.40 4.46
C GLY A 201 7.08 2.03 5.84
N CYS A 202 5.95 1.74 6.49
CA CYS A 202 5.73 2.11 7.89
C CYS A 202 6.71 1.37 8.80
N LEU A 203 6.93 0.06 8.59
CA LEU A 203 7.95 -0.70 9.31
C LEU A 203 9.36 -0.10 9.16
N HIS A 204 9.76 0.27 7.92
CA HIS A 204 11.04 0.93 7.69
C HIS A 204 11.17 2.24 8.47
N ALA A 205 10.11 3.05 8.51
CA ALA A 205 10.12 4.35 9.20
C ALA A 205 10.24 4.16 10.73
N ILE A 206 9.50 3.20 11.29
CA ILE A 206 9.59 2.81 12.69
C ILE A 206 11.02 2.37 13.04
N PHE A 207 11.61 1.49 12.24
CA PHE A 207 12.96 1.00 12.50
C PHE A 207 14.01 2.10 12.30
N LEU A 208 13.85 3.00 11.32
CA LEU A 208 14.77 4.11 11.12
C LEU A 208 14.86 5.02 12.35
N GLN A 209 13.76 5.15 13.09
CA GLN A 209 13.68 5.98 14.31
C GLN A 209 14.02 5.20 15.59
N GLY A 210 14.21 3.88 15.51
CA GLY A 210 14.39 3.03 16.68
C GLY A 210 13.10 2.95 17.53
N ALA A 211 11.94 3.08 16.91
CA ALA A 211 10.62 2.94 17.52
C ALA A 211 10.17 1.47 17.54
N THR A 212 8.99 1.17 18.05
CA THR A 212 8.47 -0.20 18.17
C THR A 212 7.30 -0.42 17.20
N SER A 213 7.33 -1.51 16.43
CA SER A 213 6.20 -1.91 15.60
C SER A 213 5.39 -3.02 16.27
N LEU A 214 4.12 -2.74 16.55
CA LEU A 214 3.14 -3.72 16.99
C LEU A 214 2.47 -4.29 15.73
N ILE A 215 2.89 -5.47 15.32
CA ILE A 215 2.45 -6.14 14.08
C ILE A 215 1.42 -7.22 14.36
N PHE A 216 0.57 -7.46 13.38
CA PHE A 216 -0.48 -8.48 13.44
C PHE A 216 -0.44 -9.35 12.19
N LYS A 217 -0.78 -10.63 12.34
CA LYS A 217 -0.80 -11.58 11.23
C LYS A 217 -1.68 -11.09 10.06
N ASN A 218 -2.84 -10.49 10.40
CA ASN A 218 -3.79 -9.89 9.45
C ASN A 218 -4.70 -8.87 10.17
N THR A 219 -5.61 -8.25 9.44
CA THR A 219 -6.56 -7.25 9.95
C THR A 219 -7.93 -7.81 10.33
N ILE A 220 -8.13 -9.13 10.33
CA ILE A 220 -9.46 -9.76 10.47
C ILE A 220 -10.07 -9.48 11.84
N ASN A 221 -9.28 -9.48 12.91
CA ASN A 221 -9.78 -9.24 14.26
C ASN A 221 -9.41 -7.84 14.78
N LEU A 222 -10.12 -6.82 14.29
CA LEU A 222 -9.88 -5.43 14.68
C LEU A 222 -10.06 -5.19 16.19
N ASN A 223 -10.98 -5.90 16.85
CA ASN A 223 -11.17 -5.81 18.30
C ASN A 223 -9.91 -6.18 19.07
N GLU A 224 -9.27 -7.31 18.72
CA GLU A 224 -8.01 -7.73 19.35
C GLU A 224 -6.86 -6.78 19.05
N ILE A 225 -6.79 -6.28 17.83
CA ILE A 225 -5.79 -5.28 17.42
C ILE A 225 -5.88 -4.03 18.31
N LEU A 226 -7.10 -3.51 18.51
CA LEU A 226 -7.32 -2.31 19.31
C LEU A 226 -7.08 -2.55 20.81
N LYS A 227 -7.51 -3.71 21.34
CA LYS A 227 -7.23 -4.10 22.75
C LYS A 227 -5.72 -4.21 23.00
N LYS A 228 -4.99 -4.89 22.11
CA LYS A 228 -3.54 -5.01 22.23
C LYS A 228 -2.85 -3.65 22.12
N GLY A 229 -3.28 -2.80 21.16
CA GLY A 229 -2.78 -1.44 21.04
C GLY A 229 -2.98 -0.60 22.29
N LYS A 230 -4.14 -0.69 22.93
CA LYS A 230 -4.41 -0.05 24.23
C LYS A 230 -3.50 -0.60 25.33
N HIS A 231 -3.37 -1.92 25.45
CA HIS A 231 -2.51 -2.58 26.44
C HIS A 231 -1.05 -2.14 26.31
N GLU A 232 -0.54 -2.03 25.08
CA GLU A 232 0.82 -1.61 24.79
C GLU A 232 1.04 -0.10 24.84
N ASN A 233 -0.01 0.70 25.15
CA ASN A 233 0.04 2.17 25.10
C ASN A 233 0.51 2.70 23.75
N ALA A 234 -0.03 2.14 22.66
CA ALA A 234 0.34 2.52 21.31
C ALA A 234 0.16 4.01 21.07
N THR A 235 1.12 4.61 20.38
CA THR A 235 1.15 6.05 20.08
C THR A 235 0.81 6.37 18.64
N GLY A 236 0.87 5.38 17.76
CA GLY A 236 0.54 5.49 16.34
C GLY A 236 -0.41 4.40 15.88
N PHE A 237 -1.27 4.74 14.92
CA PHE A 237 -2.12 3.78 14.24
C PHE A 237 -2.09 4.03 12.73
N VAL A 238 -1.77 2.96 11.97
CA VAL A 238 -1.80 3.01 10.50
C VAL A 238 -2.86 2.05 9.97
N GLY A 239 -3.67 2.52 9.05
CA GLY A 239 -4.78 1.74 8.50
C GLY A 239 -5.29 2.28 7.18
N VAL A 240 -5.99 1.42 6.43
CA VAL A 240 -6.71 1.83 5.22
C VAL A 240 -8.05 2.47 5.59
N PRO A 241 -8.69 3.26 4.70
CA PRO A 241 -9.98 3.90 4.99
C PRO A 241 -11.06 2.94 5.50
N THR A 242 -11.13 1.71 4.98
CA THR A 242 -12.09 0.70 5.45
C THR A 242 -11.89 0.31 6.90
N THR A 243 -10.64 0.26 7.38
CA THR A 243 -10.33 0.03 8.80
C THR A 243 -10.89 1.16 9.68
N PHE A 244 -10.69 2.40 9.27
CA PHE A 244 -11.23 3.56 9.99
C PHE A 244 -12.77 3.59 9.97
N TYR A 245 -13.42 3.23 8.86
CA TYR A 245 -14.89 3.11 8.82
C TYR A 245 -15.39 2.01 9.76
N GLN A 246 -14.73 0.86 9.84
CA GLN A 246 -15.09 -0.19 10.80
C GLN A 246 -14.92 0.29 12.25
N ILE A 247 -13.85 1.04 12.54
CA ILE A 247 -13.65 1.64 13.86
C ILE A 247 -14.79 2.59 14.21
N LEU A 248 -15.13 3.51 13.32
CA LEU A 248 -16.22 4.46 13.54
C LEU A 248 -17.58 3.79 13.74
N ASN A 249 -17.84 2.69 13.04
CA ASN A 249 -19.13 2.00 13.11
C ASN A 249 -19.26 1.07 14.32
N SER A 250 -18.16 0.44 14.77
CA SER A 250 -18.27 -0.68 15.71
C SER A 250 -17.30 -0.63 16.90
N PHE A 251 -16.27 0.20 16.87
CA PHE A 251 -15.18 0.17 17.85
C PHE A 251 -14.77 1.56 18.37
N THR A 252 -15.64 2.56 18.23
CA THR A 252 -15.35 3.95 18.58
C THR A 252 -14.90 4.11 20.03
N GLU A 253 -15.61 3.51 21.00
CA GLU A 253 -15.27 3.61 22.42
C GLU A 253 -13.93 2.93 22.74
N LEU A 254 -13.71 1.72 22.21
CA LEU A 254 -12.48 0.99 22.40
C LEU A 254 -11.29 1.76 21.84
N PHE A 255 -11.41 2.31 20.61
CA PHE A 255 -10.35 3.04 19.96
C PHE A 255 -10.05 4.35 20.69
N SER A 256 -11.07 5.14 21.03
CA SER A 256 -10.89 6.41 21.75
C SER A 256 -10.31 6.22 23.15
N SER A 257 -10.47 5.04 23.76
CA SER A 257 -9.86 4.72 25.05
C SER A 257 -8.32 4.55 25.00
N THR A 258 -7.71 4.49 23.80
CA THR A 258 -6.26 4.50 23.62
C THR A 258 -5.76 5.94 23.61
N SER A 259 -5.73 6.56 24.78
CA SER A 259 -5.42 8.00 24.96
C SER A 259 -4.00 8.40 24.59
N SER A 260 -3.10 7.42 24.42
CA SER A 260 -1.69 7.60 24.03
C SER A 260 -1.50 7.89 22.53
N ILE A 261 -2.53 7.68 21.69
CA ILE A 261 -2.45 7.94 20.24
C ILE A 261 -2.11 9.40 19.96
N ARG A 262 -1.00 9.64 19.31
CA ARG A 262 -0.52 10.96 18.90
C ARG A 262 -0.51 11.16 17.38
N TYR A 263 -0.52 10.08 16.60
CA TYR A 263 -0.69 10.16 15.14
C TYR A 263 -1.50 9.00 14.58
N LEU A 264 -2.19 9.30 13.50
CA LEU A 264 -2.94 8.38 12.66
C LEU A 264 -2.50 8.57 11.21
N LEU A 265 -2.38 7.50 10.46
CA LEU A 265 -1.99 7.55 9.05
C LEU A 265 -2.91 6.67 8.21
N THR A 266 -3.45 7.23 7.14
CA THR A 266 -4.23 6.50 6.14
C THR A 266 -3.73 6.73 4.74
N ASN A 267 -4.07 5.81 3.82
CA ASN A 267 -3.80 5.93 2.39
C ASN A 267 -4.69 4.94 1.62
N THR A 268 -4.44 4.80 0.34
CA THR A 268 -5.01 3.86 -0.64
C THR A 268 -6.24 4.36 -1.39
N SER A 269 -7.17 5.01 -0.73
CA SER A 269 -8.37 5.60 -1.34
C SER A 269 -8.84 6.83 -0.55
N PRO A 270 -9.65 7.72 -1.16
CA PRO A 270 -10.23 8.85 -0.46
C PRO A 270 -11.13 8.42 0.70
N MET A 271 -11.18 9.24 1.75
CA MET A 271 -12.12 9.11 2.86
C MET A 271 -13.20 10.19 2.79
N LYS A 272 -14.41 9.87 3.28
CA LYS A 272 -15.49 10.87 3.43
C LYS A 272 -15.07 11.95 4.43
N LYS A 273 -15.38 13.22 4.13
CA LYS A 273 -15.05 14.38 4.98
C LYS A 273 -15.58 14.22 6.41
N GLU A 274 -16.81 13.74 6.53
CA GLU A 274 -17.49 13.52 7.80
C GLU A 274 -16.71 12.52 8.67
N SER A 275 -16.23 11.43 8.07
CA SER A 275 -15.46 10.40 8.77
C SER A 275 -14.08 10.92 9.20
N ILE A 276 -13.43 11.73 8.38
CA ILE A 276 -12.17 12.39 8.76
C ILE A 276 -12.39 13.30 9.97
N LEU A 277 -13.45 14.11 9.95
CA LEU A 277 -13.78 15.01 11.06
C LEU A 277 -14.15 14.25 12.33
N GLN A 278 -14.89 13.15 12.22
CA GLN A 278 -15.20 12.27 13.36
C GLN A 278 -13.92 11.72 14.00
N ILE A 279 -12.95 11.23 13.21
CA ILE A 279 -11.67 10.72 13.72
C ILE A 279 -10.87 11.84 14.40
N ILE A 280 -10.80 13.03 13.81
CA ILE A 280 -10.13 14.19 14.42
C ILE A 280 -10.75 14.54 15.77
N ASN A 281 -12.08 14.48 15.88
CA ASN A 281 -12.79 14.78 17.13
C ASN A 281 -12.57 13.69 18.20
N LEU A 282 -12.44 12.41 17.80
CA LEU A 282 -12.11 11.32 18.72
C LEU A 282 -10.69 11.43 19.28
N PHE A 283 -9.76 11.95 18.51
CA PHE A 283 -8.35 12.11 18.89
C PHE A 283 -7.87 13.57 18.72
N PRO A 284 -8.38 14.51 19.54
CA PRO A 284 -8.11 15.94 19.34
C PRO A 284 -6.63 16.31 19.52
N LYS A 285 -5.84 15.48 20.20
CA LYS A 285 -4.39 15.65 20.39
C LYS A 285 -3.55 14.93 19.35
N ALA A 286 -4.15 14.04 18.56
CA ALA A 286 -3.45 13.27 17.53
C ALA A 286 -3.45 14.00 16.19
N ASN A 287 -2.36 13.88 15.46
CA ASN A 287 -2.27 14.32 14.08
C ASN A 287 -2.78 13.24 13.14
N PHE A 288 -3.77 13.53 12.31
CA PHE A 288 -4.28 12.59 11.31
C PHE A 288 -3.75 12.95 9.93
N TYR A 289 -3.00 12.02 9.34
CA TYR A 289 -2.32 12.20 8.05
C TYR A 289 -2.91 11.31 6.97
N THR A 290 -2.83 11.81 5.74
CA THR A 290 -2.87 10.99 4.52
C THR A 290 -1.69 11.35 3.62
N TYR A 291 -1.42 10.48 2.64
CA TYR A 291 -0.43 10.74 1.60
C TYR A 291 -0.90 10.16 0.26
N TYR A 292 -0.32 10.62 -0.83
CA TYR A 292 -0.47 10.01 -2.14
C TYR A 292 0.85 9.44 -2.61
N GLY A 293 0.76 8.32 -3.31
CA GLY A 293 1.88 7.66 -3.94
C GLY A 293 1.49 6.30 -4.51
N LEU A 294 2.35 5.82 -5.36
CA LEU A 294 2.27 4.51 -6.01
C LEU A 294 3.39 3.62 -5.46
N THR A 295 3.38 2.33 -5.75
CA THR A 295 4.54 1.47 -5.46
C THR A 295 5.80 2.00 -6.16
N GLU A 296 5.62 2.51 -7.39
CA GLU A 296 6.65 3.12 -8.24
C GLU A 296 7.18 4.46 -7.73
N ALA A 297 6.39 5.19 -6.94
CA ALA A 297 6.67 6.52 -6.39
C ALA A 297 6.01 6.68 -5.03
N SER A 298 6.52 5.97 -4.03
CA SER A 298 5.87 5.90 -2.72
C SER A 298 6.02 7.19 -1.94
N ARG A 299 4.90 7.70 -1.35
CA ARG A 299 4.88 8.88 -0.48
C ARG A 299 5.31 10.16 -1.17
N SER A 300 4.69 10.42 -2.30
CA SER A 300 4.98 11.61 -3.11
C SER A 300 4.41 12.89 -2.54
N THR A 301 3.25 12.82 -1.86
CA THR A 301 2.66 13.97 -1.16
C THR A 301 2.25 13.60 0.26
N PHE A 302 2.01 14.60 1.11
CA PHE A 302 1.44 14.42 2.45
C PHE A 302 0.44 15.52 2.79
N LEU A 303 -0.61 15.16 3.51
CA LEU A 303 -1.61 16.06 4.08
C LEU A 303 -1.79 15.78 5.57
N LEU A 304 -1.70 16.81 6.39
CA LEU A 304 -2.16 16.78 7.78
C LEU A 304 -3.59 17.36 7.82
N PHE A 305 -4.58 16.50 7.99
CA PHE A 305 -5.99 16.89 7.98
C PHE A 305 -6.34 17.92 9.04
N ASN A 306 -5.79 17.78 10.26
CA ASN A 306 -6.08 18.68 11.40
C ASN A 306 -5.80 20.16 11.06
N LYS A 307 -4.72 20.43 10.32
CA LYS A 307 -4.33 21.78 9.93
C LYS A 307 -4.96 22.27 8.63
N ASN A 308 -5.60 21.38 7.88
CA ASN A 308 -6.11 21.66 6.53
C ASN A 308 -7.58 21.22 6.38
N LYS A 309 -8.44 21.60 7.35
CA LYS A 309 -9.86 21.19 7.38
C LYS A 309 -10.67 21.65 6.17
N ASN A 310 -10.22 22.65 5.44
CA ASN A 310 -10.80 23.13 4.19
C ASN A 310 -10.27 22.39 2.94
N LYS A 311 -9.35 21.43 3.11
CA LYS A 311 -8.68 20.70 2.02
C LYS A 311 -8.77 19.16 2.21
N LEU A 312 -9.81 18.66 2.88
CA LEU A 312 -9.92 17.24 3.27
C LEU A 312 -9.97 16.25 2.08
N GLU A 313 -10.30 16.73 0.88
CA GLU A 313 -10.29 15.94 -0.35
C GLU A 313 -8.94 15.95 -1.08
N SER A 314 -8.03 16.81 -0.63
CA SER A 314 -6.67 16.85 -1.18
C SER A 314 -5.84 15.66 -0.66
N VAL A 315 -4.85 15.28 -1.44
CA VAL A 315 -3.79 14.34 -1.03
C VAL A 315 -2.54 15.08 -0.54
N GLY A 316 -2.61 16.39 -0.39
CA GLY A 316 -1.59 17.23 0.21
C GLY A 316 -0.63 17.88 -0.78
N LYS A 317 0.55 18.21 -0.27
CA LYS A 317 1.62 18.87 -1.03
C LYS A 317 2.79 17.93 -1.27
N PRO A 318 3.63 18.17 -2.30
CA PRO A 318 4.82 17.36 -2.55
C PRO A 318 5.70 17.24 -1.30
N ALA A 319 6.18 16.02 -1.05
CA ALA A 319 7.14 15.74 0.01
C ALA A 319 8.52 16.35 -0.30
N PRO A 320 9.42 16.50 0.68
CA PRO A 320 10.75 17.02 0.44
C PRO A 320 11.51 16.21 -0.64
N GLY A 321 12.05 16.94 -1.63
CA GLY A 321 12.76 16.34 -2.77
C GLY A 321 11.86 15.67 -3.82
N VAL A 322 10.56 15.92 -3.78
CA VAL A 322 9.59 15.48 -4.77
C VAL A 322 9.16 16.64 -5.65
N GLU A 323 9.27 16.44 -6.96
CA GLU A 323 8.73 17.34 -7.98
C GLU A 323 7.48 16.70 -8.58
N ILE A 324 6.41 17.49 -8.73
CA ILE A 324 5.17 17.07 -9.40
C ILE A 324 4.82 18.11 -10.47
N LYS A 325 4.52 17.65 -11.66
CA LYS A 325 3.94 18.48 -12.72
C LYS A 325 2.66 17.84 -13.24
N ILE A 326 1.77 18.65 -13.77
CA ILE A 326 0.52 18.21 -14.35
C ILE A 326 0.48 18.69 -15.80
N LEU A 327 0.28 17.76 -16.72
CA LEU A 327 0.31 18.01 -18.16
C LEU A 327 -1.02 17.64 -18.80
N ASP A 328 -1.41 18.40 -19.83
CA ASP A 328 -2.51 18.05 -20.72
C ASP A 328 -2.11 16.97 -21.74
N ASP A 329 -3.03 16.63 -22.66
CA ASP A 329 -2.78 15.62 -23.69
C ASP A 329 -1.73 16.09 -24.75
N ASP A 330 -1.45 17.40 -24.85
CA ASP A 330 -0.40 17.98 -25.69
C ASP A 330 0.96 18.08 -24.97
N ALA A 331 1.10 17.49 -23.79
CA ALA A 331 2.28 17.54 -22.92
C ALA A 331 2.66 18.96 -22.45
N LYS A 332 1.70 19.90 -22.41
CA LYS A 332 1.87 21.25 -21.86
C LYS A 332 1.43 21.30 -20.41
N SER A 333 2.10 22.12 -19.60
CA SER A 333 1.71 22.34 -18.20
C SER A 333 0.34 23.00 -18.13
N VAL A 334 -0.56 22.45 -17.32
CA VAL A 334 -1.89 23.01 -17.10
C VAL A 334 -1.86 24.17 -16.11
N SER A 335 -2.85 25.04 -16.17
CA SER A 335 -3.07 26.10 -15.19
C SER A 335 -3.60 25.55 -13.85
N THR A 336 -3.52 26.37 -12.80
CA THR A 336 -4.12 26.08 -11.50
C THR A 336 -5.60 25.73 -11.63
N ASN A 337 -6.06 24.71 -10.91
CA ASN A 337 -7.41 24.13 -10.96
C ASN A 337 -7.79 23.46 -12.30
N GLN A 338 -6.87 23.35 -13.24
CA GLN A 338 -7.09 22.61 -14.47
C GLN A 338 -6.56 21.18 -14.32
N THR A 339 -7.39 20.20 -14.68
CA THR A 339 -7.05 18.78 -14.61
C THR A 339 -6.13 18.36 -15.76
N GLY A 340 -5.11 17.57 -15.43
CA GLY A 340 -4.21 16.91 -16.38
C GLY A 340 -3.61 15.67 -15.77
N GLU A 341 -2.75 15.00 -16.52
CA GLU A 341 -2.03 13.81 -16.04
C GLU A 341 -0.89 14.20 -15.08
N ILE A 342 -0.80 13.48 -13.96
CA ILE A 342 0.19 13.72 -12.91
C ILE A 342 1.49 13.03 -13.28
N PHE A 343 2.59 13.78 -13.26
CA PHE A 343 3.96 13.29 -13.42
C PHE A 343 4.74 13.54 -12.13
N ILE A 344 5.49 12.55 -11.70
CA ILE A 344 6.26 12.59 -10.46
C ILE A 344 7.74 12.35 -10.74
N LYS A 345 8.60 13.14 -10.10
CA LYS A 345 10.06 12.97 -10.13
C LYS A 345 10.63 13.11 -8.73
N GLY A 346 11.69 12.36 -8.45
CA GLY A 346 12.42 12.37 -7.17
C GLY A 346 13.22 11.10 -6.97
N ASP A 347 14.06 11.09 -5.94
CA ASP A 347 14.91 9.92 -5.64
C ASP A 347 14.10 8.72 -5.11
N HIS A 348 12.83 8.92 -4.74
CA HIS A 348 11.90 7.86 -4.35
C HIS A 348 11.21 7.18 -5.55
N VAL A 349 11.37 7.72 -6.76
CA VAL A 349 10.79 7.17 -7.99
C VAL A 349 11.69 6.09 -8.56
N ILE A 350 11.09 4.98 -9.03
CA ILE A 350 11.83 3.90 -9.70
C ILE A 350 12.49 4.38 -10.99
N LYS A 351 13.52 3.66 -11.43
CA LYS A 351 14.17 3.92 -12.71
C LYS A 351 13.59 3.10 -13.85
N ASN A 352 13.13 1.90 -13.56
CA ASN A 352 12.52 0.96 -14.51
C ASN A 352 11.80 -0.16 -13.76
N TYR A 353 11.00 -0.94 -14.49
CA TYR A 353 10.35 -2.14 -13.99
C TYR A 353 11.27 -3.36 -14.11
N TRP A 354 10.87 -4.47 -13.51
CA TRP A 354 11.57 -5.74 -13.63
C TRP A 354 11.21 -6.42 -14.95
N ASN A 355 12.21 -6.63 -15.83
CA ASN A 355 12.07 -7.32 -17.12
C ASN A 355 10.86 -6.86 -17.98
N ASN A 356 10.50 -5.56 -17.95
CA ASN A 356 9.30 -5.06 -18.62
C ASN A 356 9.55 -3.72 -19.33
N SER A 357 10.19 -3.77 -20.50
CA SER A 357 10.51 -2.59 -21.31
C SER A 357 9.28 -1.77 -21.73
N LYS A 358 8.13 -2.43 -21.96
CA LYS A 358 6.88 -1.72 -22.28
C LYS A 358 6.37 -0.90 -21.09
N ALA A 359 6.53 -1.39 -19.88
CA ALA A 359 6.17 -0.62 -18.69
C ALA A 359 7.13 0.56 -18.47
N ASP A 360 8.40 0.42 -18.87
CA ASP A 360 9.41 1.48 -18.76
C ASP A 360 9.07 2.72 -19.59
N GLU A 361 8.23 2.63 -20.63
CA GLU A 361 7.72 3.76 -21.40
C GLU A 361 6.95 4.78 -20.52
N SER A 362 6.48 4.35 -19.35
CA SER A 362 5.88 5.27 -18.36
C SER A 362 6.92 6.13 -17.63
N ILE A 363 8.23 5.90 -17.82
CA ILE A 363 9.30 6.62 -17.14
C ILE A 363 10.17 7.32 -18.21
N GLU A 364 10.06 8.63 -18.29
CA GLU A 364 10.80 9.44 -19.24
C GLU A 364 11.58 10.55 -18.54
N ASN A 365 12.88 10.66 -18.79
CA ASN A 365 13.75 11.67 -18.19
C ASN A 365 13.63 11.76 -16.65
N ARG A 366 13.49 10.59 -15.98
CA ARG A 366 13.23 10.44 -14.53
C ARG A 366 11.86 10.95 -14.06
N TRP A 367 10.95 11.28 -14.97
CA TRP A 367 9.55 11.55 -14.68
C TRP A 367 8.72 10.28 -14.85
N LEU A 368 8.00 9.90 -13.82
CA LEU A 368 7.01 8.82 -13.88
C LEU A 368 5.68 9.40 -14.34
N LYS A 369 5.14 8.90 -15.43
CA LYS A 369 3.74 9.06 -15.84
C LYS A 369 2.90 8.18 -14.94
N THR A 370 2.14 8.77 -14.03
CA THR A 370 1.39 7.99 -13.03
C THR A 370 0.16 7.31 -13.60
N GLY A 371 -0.39 7.85 -14.69
CA GLY A 371 -1.70 7.50 -15.21
C GLY A 371 -2.85 8.00 -14.32
N ASP A 372 -2.56 8.76 -13.26
CA ASP A 372 -3.56 9.43 -12.44
C ASP A 372 -3.79 10.84 -12.99
N LEU A 373 -5.05 11.29 -12.96
CA LEU A 373 -5.46 12.63 -13.31
C LEU A 373 -5.73 13.45 -12.06
N GLY A 374 -5.36 14.73 -12.08
CA GLY A 374 -5.55 15.63 -10.95
C GLY A 374 -5.21 17.07 -11.29
N TYR A 375 -5.24 17.92 -10.29
CA TYR A 375 -4.90 19.34 -10.41
C TYR A 375 -4.29 19.87 -9.12
N PHE A 376 -3.52 20.97 -9.24
CA PHE A 376 -3.14 21.78 -8.10
C PHE A 376 -4.12 22.93 -7.92
N ASP A 377 -4.50 23.20 -6.67
CA ASP A 377 -5.20 24.45 -6.35
C ASP A 377 -4.21 25.63 -6.20
N SER A 378 -4.75 26.84 -5.97
CA SER A 378 -3.96 28.07 -5.80
C SER A 378 -3.01 28.03 -4.59
N ASP A 379 -3.27 27.17 -3.61
CA ASP A 379 -2.44 27.00 -2.43
C ASP A 379 -1.37 25.91 -2.60
N GLY A 380 -1.32 25.26 -3.78
CA GLY A 380 -0.38 24.19 -4.13
C GLY A 380 -0.72 22.82 -3.51
N PHE A 381 -1.99 22.58 -3.18
CA PHE A 381 -2.46 21.26 -2.78
C PHE A 381 -2.87 20.45 -4.00
N LEU A 382 -2.47 19.18 -4.04
CA LEU A 382 -2.82 18.24 -5.10
C LEU A 382 -4.18 17.59 -4.81
N PHE A 383 -5.05 17.58 -5.80
CA PHE A 383 -6.33 16.89 -5.80
C PHE A 383 -6.33 15.81 -6.88
N LEU A 384 -6.68 14.59 -6.51
CA LEU A 384 -6.86 13.49 -7.45
C LEU A 384 -8.28 13.51 -8.00
N LYS A 385 -8.43 13.16 -9.29
CA LYS A 385 -9.73 13.00 -9.95
C LYS A 385 -10.04 11.54 -10.27
N SER A 386 -9.21 10.89 -11.09
CA SER A 386 -9.39 9.49 -11.49
C SER A 386 -8.12 8.92 -12.10
N ARG A 387 -8.20 7.68 -12.59
CA ARG A 387 -7.20 7.11 -13.50
C ARG A 387 -7.52 7.52 -14.93
N LYS A 388 -6.47 7.82 -15.73
CA LYS A 388 -6.60 8.12 -17.16
C LYS A 388 -7.27 6.97 -17.92
N ASP A 389 -6.91 5.73 -17.57
CA ASP A 389 -7.43 4.49 -18.18
C ASP A 389 -8.87 4.16 -17.76
N ASP A 390 -9.39 4.80 -16.70
CA ASP A 390 -10.74 4.57 -16.18
C ASP A 390 -11.77 5.57 -16.71
N LEU A 391 -11.34 6.63 -17.44
CA LEU A 391 -12.26 7.58 -18.07
C LEU A 391 -13.27 6.88 -18.95
N ILE A 392 -14.55 7.21 -18.78
CA ILE A 392 -15.64 6.72 -19.59
C ILE A 392 -15.93 7.75 -20.67
N ASN A 393 -15.93 7.30 -21.93
CA ASN A 393 -16.20 8.17 -23.09
C ASN A 393 -17.52 7.78 -23.76
N VAL A 394 -18.54 8.61 -23.57
CA VAL A 394 -19.89 8.41 -24.13
C VAL A 394 -20.14 9.44 -25.21
N GLY A 395 -20.05 9.04 -26.48
CA GLY A 395 -20.34 9.93 -27.61
C GLY A 395 -19.38 11.12 -27.75
N GLY A 396 -18.13 11.00 -27.27
CA GLY A 396 -17.15 12.09 -27.23
C GLY A 396 -17.07 12.81 -25.88
N GLU A 397 -18.09 12.72 -25.05
CA GLU A 397 -18.10 13.28 -23.70
C GLU A 397 -17.35 12.37 -22.74
N LYS A 398 -16.27 12.87 -22.13
CA LYS A 398 -15.45 12.11 -21.17
C LYS A 398 -15.78 12.51 -19.74
N PHE A 399 -15.91 11.52 -18.85
CA PHE A 399 -16.13 11.77 -17.43
C PHE A 399 -15.47 10.71 -16.56
N HIS A 400 -15.33 11.04 -15.28
CA HIS A 400 -14.70 10.17 -14.29
C HIS A 400 -15.75 9.25 -13.65
N PRO A 401 -15.54 7.92 -13.60
CA PRO A 401 -16.45 6.99 -12.92
C PRO A 401 -16.78 7.41 -11.49
N GLU A 402 -15.79 7.98 -10.81
CA GLU A 402 -15.88 8.44 -9.42
C GLU A 402 -16.97 9.51 -9.22
N GLU A 403 -17.24 10.34 -10.23
CA GLU A 403 -18.30 11.34 -10.17
C GLU A 403 -19.68 10.69 -9.99
N VAL A 404 -19.91 9.60 -10.71
CA VAL A 404 -21.16 8.83 -10.63
C VAL A 404 -21.21 7.99 -9.35
N GLU A 405 -20.06 7.38 -8.99
CA GLU A 405 -19.94 6.60 -7.74
C GLU A 405 -20.25 7.44 -6.51
N LEU A 406 -19.78 8.70 -6.47
CA LEU A 406 -20.06 9.62 -5.37
C LEU A 406 -21.57 9.88 -5.23
N VAL A 407 -22.24 10.19 -6.36
CA VAL A 407 -23.69 10.45 -6.35
C VAL A 407 -24.50 9.22 -5.92
N ILE A 408 -24.07 8.03 -6.35
CA ILE A 408 -24.73 6.77 -5.92
C ILE A 408 -24.50 6.52 -4.43
N LYS A 409 -23.29 6.77 -3.92
CA LYS A 409 -22.93 6.57 -2.50
C LYS A 409 -23.56 7.59 -1.54
N GLU A 410 -24.15 8.66 -2.03
CA GLU A 410 -24.95 9.59 -1.22
C GLU A 410 -26.32 9.00 -0.83
N ILE A 411 -26.75 7.93 -1.49
CA ILE A 411 -28.03 7.25 -1.19
C ILE A 411 -27.81 6.44 0.10
N PRO A 412 -28.64 6.65 1.17
CA PRO A 412 -28.44 6.01 2.47
C PRO A 412 -28.46 4.48 2.44
N GLU A 413 -29.20 3.89 1.50
CA GLU A 413 -29.33 2.44 1.30
C GLU A 413 -28.12 1.81 0.62
N ILE A 414 -27.12 2.60 0.18
CA ILE A 414 -25.96 2.14 -0.54
C ILE A 414 -24.72 2.12 0.35
N LEU A 415 -24.08 0.95 0.47
CA LEU A 415 -22.82 0.78 1.17
C LEU A 415 -21.62 1.10 0.30
N ASP A 416 -21.64 0.64 -0.97
CA ASP A 416 -20.53 0.86 -1.89
C ASP A 416 -21.01 0.84 -3.35
N ALA A 417 -20.25 1.49 -4.24
CA ALA A 417 -20.54 1.53 -5.66
C ALA A 417 -19.26 1.59 -6.48
N ALA A 418 -19.30 0.98 -7.65
CA ALA A 418 -18.26 1.07 -8.68
C ALA A 418 -18.90 1.27 -10.05
N VAL A 419 -18.34 2.15 -10.86
CA VAL A 419 -18.85 2.45 -12.21
C VAL A 419 -17.77 2.12 -13.24
N ILE A 420 -18.18 1.51 -14.33
CA ILE A 420 -17.32 1.21 -15.48
C ILE A 420 -17.98 1.65 -16.79
N GLY A 421 -17.17 1.94 -17.79
CA GLY A 421 -17.61 2.02 -19.18
C GLY A 421 -17.60 0.62 -19.81
N ILE A 422 -18.70 0.25 -20.46
CA ILE A 422 -18.77 -0.95 -21.29
C ILE A 422 -18.88 -0.54 -22.76
N PRO A 423 -18.42 -1.36 -23.73
CA PRO A 423 -18.56 -1.07 -25.16
C PRO A 423 -20.02 -0.80 -25.53
N ASN A 424 -20.24 0.17 -26.40
CA ASN A 424 -21.54 0.53 -26.97
C ASN A 424 -21.33 0.96 -28.43
N ASP A 425 -22.02 0.32 -29.35
CA ASP A 425 -21.86 0.51 -30.82
C ASP A 425 -22.18 1.93 -31.28
N LEU A 426 -23.08 2.64 -30.59
CA LEU A 426 -23.52 4.00 -30.99
C LEU A 426 -22.69 5.10 -30.33
N PHE A 427 -22.29 4.90 -29.07
CA PHE A 427 -21.66 5.94 -28.25
C PHE A 427 -20.22 5.64 -27.86
N GLY A 428 -19.63 4.56 -28.38
CA GLY A 428 -18.31 4.08 -27.99
C GLY A 428 -18.34 3.37 -26.64
N GLN A 429 -18.84 4.02 -25.59
CA GLN A 429 -19.06 3.41 -24.28
C GLN A 429 -20.40 3.82 -23.68
N SER A 430 -20.87 3.04 -22.71
CA SER A 430 -21.99 3.38 -21.81
C SER A 430 -21.64 3.07 -20.38
N PRO A 431 -22.02 3.92 -19.41
CA PRO A 431 -21.76 3.69 -18.00
C PRO A 431 -22.66 2.59 -17.43
N VAL A 432 -22.07 1.70 -16.61
CA VAL A 432 -22.77 0.69 -15.83
C VAL A 432 -22.29 0.78 -14.39
N ALA A 433 -23.23 0.74 -13.43
CA ALA A 433 -22.90 0.76 -12.02
C ALA A 433 -23.10 -0.61 -11.37
N PHE A 434 -22.15 -0.99 -10.52
CA PHE A 434 -22.24 -2.09 -9.57
C PHE A 434 -22.44 -1.51 -8.18
N VAL A 435 -23.36 -2.07 -7.43
CA VAL A 435 -23.83 -1.47 -6.17
C VAL A 435 -23.93 -2.53 -5.08
N VAL A 436 -23.44 -2.21 -3.89
CA VAL A 436 -23.65 -2.97 -2.66
C VAL A 436 -24.64 -2.18 -1.81
N GLN A 437 -25.75 -2.83 -1.44
CA GLN A 437 -26.82 -2.19 -0.66
C GLN A 437 -26.87 -2.75 0.78
N ASN A 438 -27.29 -1.94 1.74
CA ASN A 438 -27.59 -2.37 3.10
C ASN A 438 -29.08 -2.50 3.36
N ASN A 439 -29.91 -1.82 2.58
CA ASN A 439 -31.37 -1.90 2.60
C ASN A 439 -31.90 -2.04 1.16
N GLU A 440 -33.12 -2.53 1.03
CA GLU A 440 -33.74 -2.69 -0.29
C GLU A 440 -33.89 -1.36 -1.01
N ILE A 441 -33.34 -1.30 -2.23
CA ILE A 441 -33.46 -0.20 -3.16
C ILE A 441 -33.51 -0.76 -4.59
N THR A 442 -34.31 -0.14 -5.46
CA THR A 442 -34.43 -0.56 -6.85
C THR A 442 -33.47 0.18 -7.76
N SER A 443 -33.07 -0.46 -8.88
CA SER A 443 -32.25 0.18 -9.92
C SER A 443 -32.89 1.49 -10.41
N THR A 444 -34.22 1.54 -10.52
CA THR A 444 -34.96 2.75 -10.96
C THR A 444 -34.79 3.90 -9.99
N GLN A 445 -34.79 3.65 -8.67
CA GLN A 445 -34.59 4.69 -7.66
C GLN A 445 -33.18 5.25 -7.73
N ILE A 446 -32.15 4.39 -7.94
CA ILE A 446 -30.77 4.83 -8.08
C ILE A 446 -30.60 5.67 -9.35
N ILE A 447 -31.12 5.22 -10.51
CA ILE A 447 -31.08 5.95 -11.78
C ILE A 447 -31.79 7.29 -11.65
N ASN A 448 -32.96 7.34 -11.01
CA ASN A 448 -33.70 8.58 -10.76
C ASN A 448 -32.92 9.55 -9.86
N ASN A 449 -32.17 9.05 -8.89
CA ASN A 449 -31.29 9.91 -8.08
C ASN A 449 -30.15 10.47 -8.91
N CYS A 450 -29.47 9.63 -9.71
CA CYS A 450 -28.42 10.07 -10.64
C CYS A 450 -28.95 11.13 -11.61
N SER A 451 -30.14 10.95 -12.19
CA SER A 451 -30.72 11.88 -13.18
C SER A 451 -31.02 13.28 -12.63
N LYS A 452 -31.15 13.42 -11.30
CA LYS A 452 -31.35 14.73 -10.67
C LYS A 452 -30.05 15.52 -10.45
N LYS A 453 -28.90 14.84 -10.52
CA LYS A 453 -27.61 15.41 -10.13
C LYS A 453 -26.53 15.33 -11.19
N LEU A 454 -26.72 14.49 -12.20
CA LEU A 454 -25.74 14.22 -13.25
C LEU A 454 -26.27 14.54 -14.63
N GLU A 455 -25.39 14.88 -15.55
CA GLU A 455 -25.69 15.03 -16.97
C GLU A 455 -26.08 13.67 -17.56
N ARG A 456 -26.93 13.71 -18.59
CA ARG A 456 -27.57 12.52 -19.18
C ARG A 456 -26.57 11.44 -19.60
N TYR A 457 -25.43 11.81 -20.15
CA TYR A 457 -24.42 10.86 -20.61
C TYR A 457 -23.68 10.14 -19.47
N LYS A 458 -23.72 10.67 -18.24
CA LYS A 458 -23.12 10.07 -17.03
C LYS A 458 -24.06 9.08 -16.34
N ILE A 459 -25.37 9.10 -16.64
CA ILE A 459 -26.35 8.25 -15.96
C ILE A 459 -26.12 6.79 -16.34
N PRO A 460 -25.93 5.88 -15.36
CA PRO A 460 -25.76 4.47 -15.66
C PRO A 460 -26.96 3.88 -16.41
N ILE A 461 -26.69 3.19 -17.53
CA ILE A 461 -27.73 2.51 -18.31
C ILE A 461 -28.21 1.23 -17.62
N LYS A 462 -27.40 0.69 -16.69
CA LYS A 462 -27.69 -0.55 -15.94
C LYS A 462 -27.11 -0.45 -14.55
N ILE A 463 -27.85 -0.96 -13.56
CA ILE A 463 -27.41 -1.17 -12.18
C ILE A 463 -27.36 -2.67 -11.92
N LEU A 464 -26.24 -3.15 -11.39
CA LEU A 464 -26.00 -4.54 -10.97
C LEU A 464 -25.73 -4.56 -9.47
N PHE A 465 -26.52 -5.35 -8.73
CA PHE A 465 -26.31 -5.54 -7.31
C PHE A 465 -25.29 -6.65 -7.07
N LEU A 466 -24.38 -6.42 -6.14
CA LEU A 466 -23.35 -7.37 -5.71
C LEU A 466 -23.34 -7.45 -4.18
N ASP A 467 -22.89 -8.57 -3.65
CA ASP A 467 -22.63 -8.73 -2.21
C ASP A 467 -21.43 -7.88 -1.78
N GLU A 468 -20.41 -7.77 -2.68
CA GLU A 468 -19.25 -6.92 -2.47
C GLU A 468 -18.66 -6.38 -3.79
N ILE A 469 -18.05 -5.19 -3.75
CA ILE A 469 -17.27 -4.65 -4.86
C ILE A 469 -15.87 -5.32 -4.82
N PRO A 470 -15.42 -5.97 -5.92
CA PRO A 470 -14.10 -6.58 -5.97
C PRO A 470 -13.02 -5.50 -5.82
N LYS A 471 -12.18 -5.66 -4.79
CA LYS A 471 -11.07 -4.76 -4.47
C LYS A 471 -9.74 -5.51 -4.43
N THR A 472 -8.65 -4.78 -4.58
CA THR A 472 -7.30 -5.28 -4.28
C THR A 472 -7.14 -5.40 -2.76
N ASP A 473 -6.09 -6.11 -2.32
CA ASP A 473 -5.72 -6.19 -0.89
C ASP A 473 -5.44 -4.79 -0.30
N SER A 474 -5.11 -3.82 -1.14
CA SER A 474 -4.94 -2.41 -0.78
C SER A 474 -6.24 -1.59 -0.82
N GLY A 475 -7.41 -2.20 -1.09
CA GLY A 475 -8.72 -1.55 -1.09
C GLY A 475 -9.11 -0.83 -2.39
N LYS A 476 -8.32 -0.91 -3.46
CA LYS A 476 -8.65 -0.31 -4.77
C LYS A 476 -9.65 -1.17 -5.55
N ILE A 477 -10.64 -0.55 -6.20
CA ILE A 477 -11.64 -1.24 -7.05
C ILE A 477 -10.94 -1.94 -8.22
N LYS A 478 -11.21 -3.23 -8.40
CA LYS A 478 -10.74 -4.04 -9.56
C LYS A 478 -11.70 -3.86 -10.73
N ARG A 479 -11.67 -2.69 -11.41
CA ARG A 479 -12.59 -2.39 -12.52
C ARG A 479 -12.50 -3.40 -13.67
N ASN A 480 -11.33 -3.96 -13.94
CA ASN A 480 -11.18 -5.00 -14.97
C ASN A 480 -11.96 -6.28 -14.64
N THR A 481 -12.01 -6.68 -13.36
CA THR A 481 -12.85 -7.82 -12.92
C THR A 481 -14.33 -7.51 -13.09
N LEU A 482 -14.73 -6.24 -12.99
CA LEU A 482 -16.12 -5.85 -13.27
C LEU A 482 -16.42 -5.83 -14.77
N ARG A 483 -15.46 -5.39 -15.60
CA ARG A 483 -15.60 -5.39 -17.08
C ARG A 483 -15.76 -6.81 -17.61
N SER A 484 -15.00 -7.79 -17.12
CA SER A 484 -15.09 -9.20 -17.56
C SER A 484 -16.45 -9.88 -17.28
N LYS A 485 -17.37 -9.23 -16.59
CA LYS A 485 -18.76 -9.72 -16.45
C LYS A 485 -19.65 -9.36 -17.65
N PHE A 486 -19.13 -8.59 -18.61
CA PHE A 486 -19.81 -8.17 -19.83
C PHE A 486 -19.14 -8.71 -21.11
N ASP A 487 -17.98 -9.34 -20.98
CA ASP A 487 -17.32 -10.14 -22.04
C ASP A 487 -17.90 -11.56 -22.05
#